data_85efe59026f29ef427a8c8f992ecde3c
#
_entry.id   85efe59026f29ef427a8c8f992ecde3c
#
_cell.length_a   1.000
_cell.length_b   1.000
_cell.length_c   1.000
_cell.angle_alpha   90.00
_cell.angle_beta   90.00
_cell.angle_gamma   90.00
#
_symmetry.space_group_name_H-M   'P 1'
#
loop_
_entity.id
_entity.type
_entity.pdbx_description
1 polymer ?
#
loop_
_entity_poly.entity_id
_entity_poly.type
_entity_poly.pdbx_seq_one_letter_code
_entity_poly.pdbx_strand_id
1 'polypeptide(L)'
;MWNPPQKQRHAVVAARWPSAAEAASSRWFSPVRCGPLDLEQRTWVPAMVPWRASPDGLVTPEVIDWYARFAAGRPGALVVEATGIRDVPSGPLLRAGDDRFVPGLRALVEAVRAASGGRTRLLIQLIDFLAVKRRPPAD
;
A
#
# COMPACT_ATOMS: atom_id res chain seq x y z
N MET A 1 10.89 -21.13 11.58
CA MET A 1 10.37 -20.43 10.38
C MET A 1 10.29 -21.47 9.27
N TRP A 2 9.08 -21.76 8.78
CA TRP A 2 8.91 -22.77 7.71
C TRP A 2 9.49 -22.24 6.40
N ASN A 3 10.40 -22.98 5.78
CA ASN A 3 11.03 -22.67 4.52
C ASN A 3 10.52 -23.69 3.47
N PRO A 4 9.57 -23.32 2.60
CA PRO A 4 9.04 -24.25 1.62
C PRO A 4 10.15 -24.70 0.65
N PRO A 5 10.18 -25.99 0.27
CA PRO A 5 11.13 -26.46 -0.74
C PRO A 5 10.87 -25.74 -2.05
N GLN A 6 11.80 -24.93 -2.48
CA GLN A 6 11.74 -24.28 -3.81
C GLN A 6 12.07 -25.35 -4.88
N LYS A 7 11.05 -25.86 -5.54
CA LYS A 7 11.25 -26.63 -6.76
C LYS A 7 11.37 -25.65 -7.94
N GLN A 8 12.58 -25.44 -8.39
CA GLN A 8 12.83 -24.73 -9.63
C GLN A 8 12.31 -25.58 -10.79
N ARG A 9 11.20 -25.18 -11.39
CA ARG A 9 10.54 -25.94 -12.46
C ARG A 9 11.11 -25.63 -13.85
N HIS A 10 11.79 -24.50 -13.99
CA HIS A 10 12.35 -24.01 -15.26
C HIS A 10 13.74 -23.46 -15.03
N ALA A 11 14.62 -23.58 -16.01
CA ALA A 11 15.91 -22.91 -15.98
C ALA A 11 15.68 -21.40 -15.94
N VAL A 12 16.33 -20.73 -14.97
CA VAL A 12 16.32 -19.26 -14.91
C VAL A 12 17.33 -18.79 -15.95
N VAL A 13 16.88 -18.05 -16.94
CA VAL A 13 17.76 -17.42 -17.92
C VAL A 13 18.61 -16.39 -17.16
N ALA A 14 19.93 -16.43 -17.35
CA ALA A 14 20.83 -15.42 -16.80
C ALA A 14 20.41 -14.04 -17.32
N ALA A 15 19.90 -13.18 -16.45
CA ALA A 15 19.49 -11.84 -16.81
C ALA A 15 20.59 -10.85 -16.42
N ARG A 16 20.97 -9.98 -17.34
CA ARG A 16 21.79 -8.81 -17.01
C ARG A 16 20.88 -7.75 -16.38
N TRP A 17 21.17 -7.36 -15.16
CA TRP A 17 20.51 -6.24 -14.53
C TRP A 17 20.98 -4.94 -15.18
N PRO A 18 20.06 -3.98 -15.44
CA PRO A 18 20.46 -2.68 -15.98
C PRO A 18 21.33 -1.91 -14.97
N SER A 19 22.22 -1.09 -15.47
CA SER A 19 22.90 -0.09 -14.66
C SER A 19 21.91 0.95 -14.14
N ALA A 20 22.31 1.71 -13.11
CA ALA A 20 21.48 2.79 -12.57
C ALA A 20 21.09 3.83 -13.65
N ALA A 21 22.01 4.14 -14.58
CA ALA A 21 21.76 5.07 -15.67
C ALA A 21 20.75 4.51 -16.69
N GLU A 22 20.89 3.25 -17.08
CA GLU A 22 19.92 2.57 -17.95
C GLU A 22 18.55 2.48 -17.30
N ALA A 23 18.49 2.15 -16.00
CA ALA A 23 17.23 2.13 -15.25
C ALA A 23 16.58 3.51 -15.19
N ALA A 24 17.35 4.56 -14.87
CA ALA A 24 16.86 5.94 -14.81
C ALA A 24 16.32 6.46 -16.14
N SER A 25 16.88 6.00 -17.28
CA SER A 25 16.42 6.36 -18.63
C SER A 25 15.21 5.55 -19.08
N SER A 26 14.80 4.54 -18.34
CA SER A 26 13.69 3.67 -18.73
C SER A 26 12.35 4.41 -18.69
N ARG A 27 11.41 3.97 -19.53
CA ARG A 27 10.06 4.51 -19.56
C ARG A 27 9.32 4.39 -18.22
N TRP A 28 9.64 3.39 -17.41
CA TRP A 28 9.03 3.17 -16.10
C TRP A 28 9.25 4.33 -15.14
N PHE A 29 10.43 4.93 -15.19
CA PHE A 29 10.82 6.04 -14.31
C PHE A 29 10.67 7.41 -14.97
N SER A 30 9.99 7.48 -16.14
CA SER A 30 9.69 8.75 -16.79
C SER A 30 8.35 9.34 -16.29
N PRO A 31 8.21 10.67 -16.25
CA PRO A 31 6.96 11.32 -15.85
C PRO A 31 5.78 10.94 -16.74
N VAL A 32 4.59 11.03 -16.19
CA VAL A 32 3.33 10.87 -16.92
C VAL A 32 2.23 11.71 -16.31
N ARG A 33 1.42 12.29 -17.16
CA ARG A 33 0.19 12.96 -16.76
C ARG A 33 -1.00 12.02 -16.95
N CYS A 34 -1.76 11.81 -15.86
CA CYS A 34 -2.97 11.01 -15.84
C CYS A 34 -4.16 11.89 -15.41
N GLY A 35 -4.87 12.48 -16.39
CA GLY A 35 -5.91 13.46 -16.11
C GLY A 35 -5.34 14.66 -15.34
N PRO A 36 -5.84 14.97 -14.13
CA PRO A 36 -5.33 16.07 -13.31
C PRO A 36 -4.06 15.70 -12.52
N LEU A 37 -3.63 14.45 -12.55
CA LEU A 37 -2.48 13.96 -11.77
C LEU A 37 -1.20 14.01 -12.58
N ASP A 38 -0.21 14.74 -12.07
CA ASP A 38 1.15 14.70 -12.55
C ASP A 38 1.93 13.72 -11.67
N LEU A 39 2.41 12.64 -12.29
CA LEU A 39 3.20 11.58 -11.65
C LEU A 39 4.65 11.69 -12.12
N GLU A 40 5.60 11.66 -11.19
CA GLU A 40 7.03 11.73 -11.53
C GLU A 40 7.55 10.44 -12.18
N GLN A 41 6.86 9.34 -11.99
CA GLN A 41 7.17 8.06 -12.61
C GLN A 41 5.89 7.20 -12.75
N ARG A 42 5.99 6.14 -13.55
CA ARG A 42 4.83 5.31 -13.94
C ARG A 42 4.59 4.10 -13.04
N THR A 43 5.33 3.97 -11.94
CA THR A 43 5.16 2.86 -11.00
C THR A 43 4.06 3.17 -10.00
N TRP A 44 3.26 2.16 -9.69
CA TRP A 44 2.20 2.22 -8.69
C TRP A 44 2.36 1.10 -7.70
N VAL A 45 2.18 1.42 -6.42
CA VAL A 45 2.01 0.42 -5.36
C VAL A 45 0.51 0.23 -5.17
N PRO A 46 -0.04 -0.96 -5.47
CA PRO A 46 -1.47 -1.21 -5.35
C PRO A 46 -1.91 -1.29 -3.90
N ALA A 47 -3.22 -1.24 -3.67
CA ALA A 47 -3.79 -1.50 -2.35
C ALA A 47 -3.49 -2.93 -1.91
N MET A 48 -2.82 -3.09 -0.79
CA MET A 48 -2.48 -4.37 -0.18
C MET A 48 -2.72 -4.29 1.31
N VAL A 49 -3.52 -5.20 1.85
CA VAL A 49 -3.82 -5.26 3.29
C VAL A 49 -2.68 -5.96 4.03
N PRO A 50 -1.87 -5.27 4.83
CA PRO A 50 -0.78 -5.86 5.60
C PRO A 50 -1.22 -6.49 6.92
N TRP A 51 -2.48 -6.37 7.29
CA TRP A 51 -3.05 -6.84 8.56
C TRP A 51 -2.36 -6.23 9.79
N ARG A 52 -2.06 -4.94 9.74
CA ARG A 52 -1.31 -4.21 10.78
C ARG A 52 -2.11 -3.12 11.48
N ALA A 53 -3.34 -2.86 11.05
CA ALA A 53 -4.24 -1.96 11.78
C ALA A 53 -4.58 -2.54 13.16
N SER A 54 -5.05 -1.70 14.07
CA SER A 54 -5.59 -2.19 15.35
C SER A 54 -6.86 -3.03 15.11
N PRO A 55 -7.27 -3.88 16.06
CA PRO A 55 -8.56 -4.58 15.97
C PRO A 55 -9.75 -3.64 15.74
N ASP A 56 -9.65 -2.40 16.24
CA ASP A 56 -10.67 -1.36 16.10
C ASP A 56 -10.53 -0.53 14.82
N GLY A 57 -9.58 -0.85 13.93
CA GLY A 57 -9.41 -0.20 12.65
C GLY A 57 -8.62 1.10 12.67
N LEU A 58 -7.89 1.38 13.75
CA LEU A 58 -7.02 2.54 13.86
C LEU A 58 -5.67 2.29 13.16
N VAL A 59 -5.08 3.39 12.68
CA VAL A 59 -3.72 3.38 12.16
C VAL A 59 -2.74 3.15 13.31
N THR A 60 -1.86 2.16 13.15
CA THR A 60 -0.80 1.82 14.11
C THR A 60 0.56 2.32 13.60
N PRO A 61 1.61 2.36 14.45
CA PRO A 61 2.97 2.64 14.00
C PRO A 61 3.45 1.68 12.91
N GLU A 62 3.04 0.41 12.96
CA GLU A 62 3.38 -0.62 11.97
C GLU A 62 2.74 -0.36 10.60
N VAL A 63 1.53 0.21 10.57
CA VAL A 63 0.89 0.68 9.33
C VAL A 63 1.68 1.85 8.77
N ILE A 64 2.02 2.83 9.60
CA ILE A 64 2.80 4.00 9.17
C ILE A 64 4.15 3.57 8.58
N ASP A 65 4.89 2.70 9.28
CA ASP A 65 6.18 2.18 8.82
C ASP A 65 6.05 1.43 7.48
N TRP A 66 5.00 0.62 7.32
CA TRP A 66 4.71 -0.10 6.08
C TRP A 66 4.61 0.85 4.88
N TYR A 67 3.79 1.89 4.99
CA TYR A 67 3.58 2.84 3.90
C TYR A 67 4.77 3.78 3.69
N ALA A 68 5.45 4.19 4.74
CA ALA A 68 6.66 5.01 4.66
C ALA A 68 7.79 4.30 3.89
N ARG A 69 7.96 3.00 4.07
CA ARG A 69 8.96 2.20 3.33
C ARG A 69 8.68 2.19 1.83
N PHE A 70 7.44 2.01 1.40
CA PHE A 70 7.09 2.13 -0.02
C PHE A 70 7.31 3.55 -0.54
N ALA A 71 6.90 4.55 0.25
CA ALA A 71 7.02 5.95 -0.12
C ALA A 71 8.49 6.40 -0.27
N ALA A 72 9.41 5.82 0.50
CA ALA A 72 10.85 6.08 0.37
C ALA A 72 11.41 5.68 -1.02
N GLY A 73 10.79 4.68 -1.67
CA GLY A 73 11.07 4.31 -3.06
C GLY A 73 10.51 5.30 -4.10
N ARG A 74 9.76 6.30 -3.68
CA ARG A 74 9.15 7.35 -4.51
C ARG A 74 8.36 6.83 -5.71
N PRO A 75 7.46 5.83 -5.55
CA PRO A 75 6.58 5.44 -6.63
C PRO A 75 5.74 6.63 -7.10
N GLY A 76 5.29 6.63 -8.35
CA GLY A 76 4.40 7.69 -8.86
C GLY A 76 3.11 7.77 -8.06
N ALA A 77 2.54 6.63 -7.71
CA ALA A 77 1.38 6.55 -6.83
C ALA A 77 1.49 5.40 -5.82
N LEU A 78 0.85 5.56 -4.68
CA LEU A 78 0.72 4.58 -3.61
C LEU A 78 -0.73 4.54 -3.16
N VAL A 79 -1.34 3.37 -3.16
CA VAL A 79 -2.73 3.19 -2.75
C VAL A 79 -2.77 2.58 -1.35
N VAL A 80 -3.38 3.29 -0.42
CA VAL A 80 -3.65 2.78 0.93
C VAL A 80 -4.62 1.61 0.82
N GLU A 81 -4.40 0.59 1.63
CA GLU A 81 -5.18 -0.64 1.72
C GLU A 81 -6.71 -0.41 1.76
N ALA A 82 -7.45 -1.49 1.54
CA ALA A 82 -8.90 -1.50 1.70
C ALA A 82 -9.30 -0.95 3.07
N THR A 83 -9.90 0.24 3.07
CA THR A 83 -10.30 1.00 4.25
C THR A 83 -11.81 1.05 4.33
N GLY A 84 -12.37 0.52 5.40
CA GLY A 84 -13.82 0.42 5.60
C GLY A 84 -14.49 1.78 5.77
N ILE A 85 -15.56 2.03 5.01
CA ILE A 85 -16.38 3.25 5.16
C ILE A 85 -17.37 3.16 6.33
N ARG A 86 -17.47 2.00 6.98
CA ARG A 86 -18.28 1.80 8.18
C ARG A 86 -17.38 1.40 9.36
N ASP A 87 -17.80 1.78 10.55
CA ASP A 87 -17.21 1.31 11.80
C ASP A 87 -17.82 -0.02 12.23
N VAL A 88 -17.50 -1.08 11.49
CA VAL A 88 -17.96 -2.45 11.77
C VAL A 88 -16.79 -3.39 12.02
N PRO A 89 -16.93 -4.39 12.90
CA PRO A 89 -15.90 -5.39 13.13
C PRO A 89 -15.54 -6.14 11.84
N SER A 90 -14.36 -5.89 11.31
CA SER A 90 -13.86 -6.49 10.06
C SER A 90 -12.45 -7.08 10.19
N GLY A 91 -11.94 -7.19 11.43
CA GLY A 91 -10.56 -7.55 11.73
C GLY A 91 -9.63 -6.33 11.71
N PRO A 92 -8.30 -6.54 11.71
CA PRO A 92 -7.29 -5.48 11.76
C PRO A 92 -7.15 -4.78 10.39
N LEU A 93 -8.24 -4.19 9.93
CA LEU A 93 -8.36 -3.41 8.70
C LEU A 93 -8.63 -1.96 9.04
N LEU A 94 -8.05 -1.03 8.29
CA LEU A 94 -8.30 0.40 8.48
C LEU A 94 -9.77 0.74 8.27
N ARG A 95 -10.24 1.74 9.00
CA ARG A 95 -11.59 2.30 8.87
C ARG A 95 -11.53 3.81 8.71
N ALA A 96 -12.56 4.37 8.09
CA ALA A 96 -12.73 5.80 7.86
C ALA A 96 -14.17 6.28 8.13
N GLY A 97 -15.00 5.45 8.75
CA GLY A 97 -16.43 5.72 8.95
C GLY A 97 -16.77 6.58 10.18
N ASP A 98 -15.78 7.12 10.86
CA ASP A 98 -15.96 7.97 12.04
C ASP A 98 -14.77 8.93 12.18
N ASP A 99 -15.00 10.10 12.78
CA ASP A 99 -13.98 11.14 12.96
C ASP A 99 -12.79 10.69 13.83
N ARG A 100 -12.97 9.70 14.69
CA ARG A 100 -11.89 9.11 15.51
C ARG A 100 -10.76 8.50 14.69
N PHE A 101 -10.99 8.16 13.43
CA PHE A 101 -9.98 7.60 12.51
C PHE A 101 -9.13 8.69 11.84
N VAL A 102 -9.63 9.92 11.76
CA VAL A 102 -8.98 11.03 11.05
C VAL A 102 -7.57 11.33 11.55
N PRO A 103 -7.27 11.37 12.87
CA PRO A 103 -5.92 11.66 13.34
C PRO A 103 -4.89 10.64 12.85
N GLY A 104 -5.21 9.36 12.90
CA GLY A 104 -4.32 8.30 12.42
C GLY A 104 -4.11 8.35 10.91
N LEU A 105 -5.18 8.55 10.14
CA LEU A 105 -5.10 8.70 8.68
C LEU A 105 -4.29 9.95 8.30
N ARG A 106 -4.39 11.04 9.04
CA ARG A 106 -3.56 12.24 8.86
C ARG A 106 -2.08 11.92 9.09
N ALA A 107 -1.75 11.26 10.19
CA ALA A 107 -0.37 10.85 10.49
C ALA A 107 0.22 9.96 9.39
N LEU A 108 -0.58 9.04 8.83
CA LEU A 108 -0.20 8.21 7.69
C LEU A 108 0.14 9.07 6.45
N VAL A 109 -0.72 10.04 6.12
CA VAL A 109 -0.49 10.97 4.98
C VAL A 109 0.79 11.76 5.18
N GLU A 110 1.02 12.29 6.37
CA GLU A 110 2.22 13.06 6.72
C GLU A 110 3.49 12.21 6.60
N ALA A 111 3.46 10.97 7.10
CA ALA A 111 4.59 10.04 7.00
C ALA A 111 4.93 9.69 5.55
N VAL A 112 3.93 9.43 4.71
CA VAL A 112 4.13 9.15 3.28
C VAL A 112 4.70 10.38 2.56
N ARG A 113 4.19 11.57 2.85
CA ARG A 113 4.70 12.82 2.28
C ARG A 113 6.15 13.06 2.68
N ALA A 114 6.48 12.90 3.96
CA ALA A 114 7.84 13.06 4.46
C ALA A 114 8.80 12.06 3.80
N ALA A 115 8.45 10.77 3.78
CA ALA A 115 9.29 9.72 3.23
C ALA A 115 9.53 9.85 1.73
N SER A 116 8.54 10.33 0.97
CA SER A 116 8.67 10.53 -0.49
C SER A 116 9.19 11.91 -0.90
N GLY A 117 9.35 12.84 0.05
CA GLY A 117 9.61 14.25 -0.25
C GLY A 117 8.46 14.91 -1.03
N GLY A 118 7.22 14.47 -0.78
CA GLY A 118 6.01 14.96 -1.45
C GLY A 118 5.80 14.48 -2.88
N ARG A 119 6.65 13.59 -3.38
CA ARG A 119 6.66 13.16 -4.80
C ARG A 119 5.65 12.06 -5.13
N THR A 120 5.33 11.19 -4.17
CA THR A 120 4.36 10.12 -4.36
C THR A 120 2.93 10.64 -4.18
N ARG A 121 2.06 10.36 -5.15
CA ARG A 121 0.62 10.61 -5.01
C ARG A 121 0.00 9.52 -4.15
N LEU A 122 -0.72 9.93 -3.10
CA LEU A 122 -1.38 9.00 -2.20
C LEU A 122 -2.87 8.91 -2.52
N LEU A 123 -3.33 7.69 -2.74
CA LEU A 123 -4.73 7.33 -2.93
C LEU A 123 -5.16 6.40 -1.81
N ILE A 124 -6.45 6.19 -1.66
CA ILE A 124 -7.02 5.25 -0.69
C ILE A 124 -8.07 4.38 -1.37
N GLN A 125 -8.03 3.08 -1.13
CA GLN A 125 -9.09 2.19 -1.53
C GLN A 125 -10.19 2.20 -0.48
N LEU A 126 -11.36 2.72 -0.82
CA LEU A 126 -12.54 2.66 0.04
C LEU A 126 -13.33 1.40 -0.23
N ILE A 127 -13.81 0.75 0.82
CA ILE A 127 -14.60 -0.48 0.71
C ILE A 127 -15.74 -0.48 1.74
N ASP A 128 -16.89 -0.98 1.34
CA ASP A 128 -17.97 -1.27 2.27
C ASP A 128 -17.84 -2.70 2.80
N PHE A 129 -17.34 -2.84 4.01
CA PHE A 129 -17.36 -4.12 4.72
C PHE A 129 -18.73 -4.33 5.30
N LEU A 130 -19.49 -5.25 4.71
CA LEU A 130 -20.75 -5.68 5.29
C LEU A 130 -20.50 -6.43 6.61
N ALA A 131 -21.39 -6.26 7.58
CA ALA A 131 -21.35 -6.99 8.85
C ALA A 131 -21.78 -8.47 8.65
N VAL A 132 -21.11 -9.15 7.73
CA VAL A 132 -21.37 -10.55 7.39
C VAL A 132 -20.23 -11.41 7.95
N LYS A 133 -20.55 -12.44 8.69
CA LYS A 133 -19.57 -13.45 9.10
C LYS A 133 -18.99 -14.12 7.85
N ARG A 134 -17.71 -13.93 7.60
CA ARG A 134 -17.02 -14.54 6.46
C ARG A 134 -16.86 -16.06 6.60
N ARG A 135 -16.89 -16.57 7.81
CA ARG A 135 -16.83 -18.00 8.12
C ARG A 135 -17.91 -18.28 9.17
N PRO A 136 -18.94 -19.03 8.85
CA PRO A 136 -19.83 -19.56 9.86
C PRO A 136 -19.03 -20.45 10.82
N PRO A 137 -19.47 -20.63 12.10
CA PRO A 137 -18.89 -21.62 12.96
C PRO A 137 -18.86 -22.98 12.24
N ALA A 138 -17.80 -23.74 12.40
CA ALA A 138 -17.82 -25.15 12.05
C ALA A 138 -18.73 -25.85 13.09
N ASP A 139 -19.85 -26.35 12.65
CA ASP A 139 -20.78 -27.12 13.48
C ASP A 139 -20.19 -28.49 13.73
#